data_3a924cdb18105b2c74380870da171d8b
#
_entry.id   3a924cdb18105b2c74380870da171d8b
#
_cell.length_a   1.000
_cell.length_b   1.000
_cell.length_c   1.000
_cell.angle_alpha   90.00
_cell.angle_beta   90.00
_cell.angle_gamma   90.00
#
_symmetry.space_group_name_H-M   'P 1'
#
loop_
_entity.id
_entity.type
_entity.pdbx_description
1 polymer ?
#
loop_
_entity_poly.entity_id
_entity_poly.type
_entity_poly.pdbx_seq_one_letter_code
_entity_poly.pdbx_strand_id
1 'polypeptide(L)'
;MRISTGKPTKTKNRVLNEAPFAFGVVILAAGASTRMGTCKLLLPWDGKTVLTHLLDQWRIAGAAQIAPVIDPSNQPLRKALAHAGFSPSDWIENESPQLGMFSSLQEASRWTGWLSTLTHWIISLGDQPHIQTSTLRLLLDAARENPTHICQPALNGHTAHPIILPASNFRELAQNNVPDLRTYIRTREALRLRVAVEDAGVSRDLDTPEDYARWKP
;
A
#
# COMPACT_ATOMS: atom_id res chain seq x y z
N MET A 1 0.62 16.51 -66.98
CA MET A 1 0.64 16.88 -65.52
C MET A 1 0.04 15.72 -64.77
N ARG A 2 0.86 14.83 -64.13
CA ARG A 2 0.39 13.63 -63.40
C ARG A 2 0.40 13.96 -61.91
N ILE A 3 -0.78 13.86 -61.31
CA ILE A 3 -0.94 14.07 -59.85
C ILE A 3 -0.69 12.72 -59.19
N SER A 4 0.38 12.64 -58.39
CA SER A 4 0.71 11.46 -57.56
C SER A 4 -0.10 11.49 -56.29
N THR A 5 -1.01 10.53 -56.10
CA THR A 5 -1.75 10.33 -54.84
C THR A 5 -0.92 9.46 -53.92
N GLY A 6 -0.30 10.11 -52.95
CA GLY A 6 0.38 9.41 -51.85
C GLY A 6 -0.61 8.68 -50.96
N LYS A 7 -0.42 7.35 -50.80
CA LYS A 7 -1.16 6.52 -49.83
C LYS A 7 -0.77 6.93 -48.39
N PRO A 8 -1.75 7.03 -47.49
CA PRO A 8 -1.43 7.25 -46.07
C PRO A 8 -0.74 6.00 -45.48
N THR A 9 0.44 6.18 -44.94
CA THR A 9 1.16 5.18 -44.16
C THR A 9 0.38 4.89 -42.87
N LYS A 10 -0.15 3.67 -42.74
CA LYS A 10 -0.74 3.16 -41.51
C LYS A 10 0.38 3.06 -40.47
N THR A 11 0.39 3.99 -39.51
CA THR A 11 1.17 3.87 -38.27
C THR A 11 0.66 2.63 -37.54
N LYS A 12 1.45 1.56 -37.51
CA LYS A 12 1.19 0.39 -36.70
C LYS A 12 1.31 0.83 -35.23
N ASN A 13 0.18 1.02 -34.54
CA ASN A 13 0.14 1.06 -33.10
C ASN A 13 0.75 -0.25 -32.60
N ARG A 14 1.98 -0.15 -32.10
CA ARG A 14 2.66 -1.22 -31.38
C ARG A 14 1.96 -1.29 -30.02
N VAL A 15 0.93 -2.14 -29.89
CA VAL A 15 0.39 -2.54 -28.59
C VAL A 15 1.55 -3.24 -27.90
N LEU A 16 2.25 -2.50 -27.05
CA LEU A 16 3.15 -3.10 -26.07
C LEU A 16 2.24 -3.98 -25.21
N ASN A 17 2.53 -5.27 -25.19
CA ASN A 17 1.85 -6.24 -24.33
C ASN A 17 2.33 -5.95 -22.91
N GLU A 18 1.80 -4.89 -22.29
CA GLU A 18 2.08 -4.57 -20.88
C GLU A 18 1.49 -5.68 -20.04
N ALA A 19 2.27 -6.15 -19.08
CA ALA A 19 1.79 -7.16 -18.12
C ALA A 19 0.51 -6.64 -17.45
N PRO A 20 -0.52 -7.48 -17.25
CA PRO A 20 -1.75 -7.05 -16.62
C PRO A 20 -1.47 -6.47 -15.23
N PHE A 21 -2.16 -5.38 -14.89
CA PHE A 21 -2.02 -4.74 -13.58
C PHE A 21 -2.36 -5.73 -12.46
N ALA A 22 -1.36 -6.11 -11.68
CA ALA A 22 -1.48 -6.98 -10.52
C ALA A 22 -0.74 -6.33 -9.35
N PHE A 23 -1.37 -6.31 -8.18
CA PHE A 23 -0.78 -5.64 -7.03
C PHE A 23 -0.73 -6.51 -5.77
N GLY A 24 0.37 -6.34 -5.03
CA GLY A 24 0.53 -6.81 -3.67
C GLY A 24 0.28 -5.69 -2.66
N VAL A 25 -0.12 -6.05 -1.45
CA VAL A 25 -0.34 -5.10 -0.37
C VAL A 25 0.60 -5.39 0.79
N VAL A 26 1.37 -4.39 1.18
CA VAL A 26 2.16 -4.36 2.41
C VAL A 26 1.33 -3.66 3.48
N ILE A 27 0.88 -4.38 4.51
CA ILE A 27 0.22 -3.77 5.68
C ILE A 27 1.28 -3.54 6.75
N LEU A 28 1.56 -2.29 7.07
CA LEU A 28 2.54 -1.93 8.11
C LEU A 28 1.93 -2.12 9.50
N ALA A 29 2.35 -3.17 10.17
CA ALA A 29 1.80 -3.66 11.43
C ALA A 29 2.85 -3.90 12.53
N ALA A 30 4.11 -3.47 12.31
CA ALA A 30 5.22 -3.63 13.27
C ALA A 30 5.28 -2.53 14.34
N GLY A 31 4.36 -1.57 14.35
CA GLY A 31 4.31 -0.50 15.33
C GLY A 31 3.93 -0.99 16.74
N ALA A 32 4.62 -0.50 17.77
CA ALA A 32 4.46 -0.95 19.14
C ALA A 32 3.14 -0.56 19.83
N SER A 33 2.31 0.28 19.21
CA SER A 33 1.01 0.77 19.76
C SER A 33 1.11 1.31 21.20
N THR A 34 2.24 1.90 21.60
CA THR A 34 2.54 2.29 22.99
C THR A 34 1.53 3.26 23.58
N ARG A 35 1.04 4.23 22.78
CA ARG A 35 0.03 5.21 23.21
C ARG A 35 -1.36 4.59 23.41
N MET A 36 -1.64 3.49 22.73
CA MET A 36 -2.89 2.73 22.87
C MET A 36 -2.90 1.79 24.07
N GLY A 37 -1.74 1.43 24.61
CA GLY A 37 -1.61 0.42 25.68
C GLY A 37 -2.00 -1.01 25.27
N THR A 38 -2.46 -1.20 24.04
CA THR A 38 -2.85 -2.49 23.45
C THR A 38 -2.59 -2.49 21.95
N CYS A 39 -2.50 -3.68 21.35
CA CYS A 39 -2.32 -3.81 19.89
C CYS A 39 -3.56 -3.27 19.15
N LYS A 40 -3.44 -2.09 18.52
CA LYS A 40 -4.54 -1.41 17.84
C LYS A 40 -5.20 -2.24 16.72
N LEU A 41 -4.43 -3.12 16.08
CA LEU A 41 -4.93 -4.03 15.04
C LEU A 41 -5.91 -5.09 15.57
N LEU A 42 -5.89 -5.36 16.87
CA LEU A 42 -6.78 -6.33 17.52
C LEU A 42 -8.03 -5.69 18.11
N LEU A 43 -8.16 -4.37 18.07
CA LEU A 43 -9.34 -3.67 18.54
C LEU A 43 -10.57 -4.03 17.69
N PRO A 44 -11.76 -4.09 18.32
CA PRO A 44 -13.02 -4.30 17.59
C PRO A 44 -13.26 -3.22 16.52
N TRP A 45 -13.70 -3.62 15.33
CA TRP A 45 -14.01 -2.72 14.23
C TRP A 45 -15.12 -3.33 13.36
N ASP A 46 -16.29 -2.73 13.34
CA ASP A 46 -17.44 -3.17 12.53
C ASP A 46 -17.70 -4.70 12.61
N GLY A 47 -17.87 -5.22 13.82
CA GLY A 47 -18.10 -6.64 14.08
C GLY A 47 -16.90 -7.57 13.89
N LYS A 48 -15.73 -7.05 13.54
CA LYS A 48 -14.46 -7.76 13.33
C LYS A 48 -13.35 -7.12 14.17
N THR A 49 -12.09 -7.40 13.85
CA THR A 49 -10.94 -6.61 14.32
C THR A 49 -10.48 -5.64 13.22
N VAL A 50 -9.74 -4.60 13.60
CA VAL A 50 -9.08 -3.68 12.65
C VAL A 50 -8.27 -4.46 11.62
N LEU A 51 -7.49 -5.46 12.07
CA LEU A 51 -6.71 -6.34 11.17
C LEU A 51 -7.61 -7.03 10.14
N THR A 52 -8.64 -7.74 10.60
CA THR A 52 -9.52 -8.50 9.72
C THR A 52 -10.25 -7.58 8.75
N HIS A 53 -10.67 -6.41 9.21
CA HIS A 53 -11.30 -5.41 8.37
C HIS A 53 -10.37 -4.94 7.23
N LEU A 54 -9.11 -4.60 7.54
CA LEU A 54 -8.11 -4.21 6.54
C LEU A 54 -7.82 -5.34 5.54
N LEU A 55 -7.67 -6.58 6.03
CA LEU A 55 -7.45 -7.73 5.16
C LEU A 55 -8.60 -7.93 4.17
N ASP A 56 -9.84 -7.85 4.65
CA ASP A 56 -11.03 -8.00 3.81
C ASP A 56 -11.16 -6.84 2.81
N GLN A 57 -10.88 -5.62 3.24
CA GLN A 57 -10.91 -4.44 2.39
C GLN A 57 -9.97 -4.60 1.18
N TRP A 58 -8.74 -5.08 1.41
CA TRP A 58 -7.79 -5.31 0.34
C TRP A 58 -8.10 -6.54 -0.51
N ARG A 59 -8.66 -7.60 0.07
CA ARG A 59 -9.17 -8.76 -0.69
C ARG A 59 -10.29 -8.32 -1.64
N ILE A 60 -11.25 -7.54 -1.15
CA ILE A 60 -12.36 -6.98 -1.95
C ILE A 60 -11.84 -6.03 -3.04
N ALA A 61 -10.78 -5.28 -2.77
CA ALA A 61 -10.14 -4.41 -3.77
C ALA A 61 -9.40 -5.19 -4.87
N GLY A 62 -9.23 -6.51 -4.72
CA GLY A 62 -8.61 -7.38 -5.71
C GLY A 62 -7.10 -7.54 -5.56
N ALA A 63 -6.58 -7.41 -4.34
CA ALA A 63 -5.17 -7.70 -4.05
C ALA A 63 -4.82 -9.15 -4.43
N ALA A 64 -3.80 -9.32 -5.27
CA ALA A 64 -3.31 -10.65 -5.65
C ALA A 64 -2.55 -11.32 -4.49
N GLN A 65 -1.96 -10.52 -3.62
CA GLN A 65 -1.27 -10.98 -2.41
C GLN A 65 -1.29 -9.88 -1.34
N ILE A 66 -1.40 -10.28 -0.08
CA ILE A 66 -1.32 -9.38 1.07
C ILE A 66 -0.26 -9.95 2.01
N ALA A 67 0.72 -9.14 2.40
CA ALA A 67 1.73 -9.51 3.38
C ALA A 67 1.83 -8.43 4.47
N PRO A 68 1.33 -8.70 5.68
CA PRO A 68 1.55 -7.85 6.84
C PRO A 68 3.03 -7.86 7.25
N VAL A 69 3.58 -6.69 7.59
CA VAL A 69 4.90 -6.58 8.22
C VAL A 69 4.69 -6.43 9.72
N ILE A 70 5.22 -7.35 10.50
CA ILE A 70 4.98 -7.44 11.94
C ILE A 70 6.28 -7.38 12.74
N ASP A 71 6.19 -7.01 14.01
CA ASP A 71 7.21 -7.27 15.02
C ASP A 71 7.11 -8.76 15.43
N PRO A 72 8.18 -9.56 15.29
CA PRO A 72 8.15 -11.00 15.62
C PRO A 72 7.83 -11.27 17.11
N SER A 73 8.05 -10.29 17.98
CA SER A 73 7.69 -10.38 19.41
C SER A 73 6.18 -10.26 19.65
N ASN A 74 5.40 -9.75 18.71
CA ASN A 74 3.96 -9.52 18.85
C ASN A 74 3.16 -10.82 18.68
N GLN A 75 3.21 -11.69 19.71
CA GLN A 75 2.52 -12.99 19.70
C GLN A 75 1.01 -12.88 19.54
N PRO A 76 0.28 -11.89 20.14
CA PRO A 76 -1.15 -11.72 19.88
C PRO A 76 -1.47 -11.48 18.39
N LEU A 77 -0.68 -10.65 17.71
CA LEU A 77 -0.88 -10.36 16.28
C LEU A 77 -0.60 -11.58 15.40
N ARG A 78 0.47 -12.35 15.70
CA ARG A 78 0.77 -13.61 15.00
C ARG A 78 -0.39 -14.61 15.11
N LYS A 79 -0.98 -14.76 16.30
CA LYS A 79 -2.16 -15.61 16.50
C LYS A 79 -3.37 -15.12 15.69
N ALA A 80 -3.60 -13.80 15.67
CA ALA A 80 -4.70 -13.23 14.91
C ALA A 80 -4.53 -13.44 13.40
N LEU A 81 -3.31 -13.30 12.87
CA LEU A 81 -2.99 -13.61 11.46
C LEU A 81 -3.24 -15.08 11.14
N ALA A 82 -2.81 -16.00 12.01
CA ALA A 82 -3.07 -17.43 11.83
C ALA A 82 -4.59 -17.72 11.81
N HIS A 83 -5.39 -17.11 12.68
CA HIS A 83 -6.85 -17.23 12.66
C HIS A 83 -7.47 -16.61 11.39
N ALA A 84 -6.84 -15.60 10.79
CA ALA A 84 -7.26 -15.00 9.53
C ALA A 84 -6.81 -15.80 8.29
N GLY A 85 -6.19 -16.98 8.48
CA GLY A 85 -5.77 -17.90 7.44
C GLY A 85 -4.38 -17.66 6.88
N PHE A 86 -3.53 -16.88 7.56
CA PHE A 86 -2.13 -16.66 7.18
C PHE A 86 -1.23 -17.71 7.85
N SER A 87 -0.29 -18.27 7.11
CA SER A 87 0.81 -19.06 7.63
C SER A 87 2.04 -18.17 7.92
N PRO A 88 3.04 -18.64 8.67
CA PRO A 88 4.27 -17.87 8.91
C PRO A 88 5.01 -17.44 7.66
N SER A 89 4.79 -18.11 6.53
CA SER A 89 5.34 -17.72 5.24
C SER A 89 4.57 -16.60 4.52
N ASP A 90 3.43 -16.17 5.06
CA ASP A 90 2.56 -15.16 4.42
C ASP A 90 2.69 -13.76 5.04
N TRP A 91 3.49 -13.61 6.11
CA TRP A 91 3.83 -12.31 6.68
C TRP A 91 5.34 -12.08 6.69
N ILE A 92 5.73 -10.84 6.91
CA ILE A 92 7.12 -10.39 6.93
C ILE A 92 7.47 -9.98 8.35
N GLU A 93 8.58 -10.46 8.87
CA GLU A 93 9.06 -10.08 10.20
C GLU A 93 10.08 -8.95 10.09
N ASN A 94 9.88 -7.88 10.83
CA ASN A 94 10.84 -6.82 11.02
C ASN A 94 11.48 -6.96 12.40
N GLU A 95 12.73 -7.46 12.44
CA GLU A 95 13.50 -7.65 13.66
C GLU A 95 13.94 -6.33 14.33
N SER A 96 13.79 -5.22 13.63
CA SER A 96 14.26 -3.90 14.07
C SER A 96 13.21 -2.80 13.89
N PRO A 97 11.98 -2.98 14.41
CA PRO A 97 10.89 -2.00 14.22
C PRO A 97 11.18 -0.65 14.89
N GLN A 98 12.10 -0.61 15.87
CA GLN A 98 12.58 0.61 16.53
C GLN A 98 13.34 1.55 15.57
N LEU A 99 13.81 1.06 14.42
CA LEU A 99 14.42 1.88 13.36
C LEU A 99 13.38 2.69 12.55
N GLY A 100 12.10 2.54 12.90
CA GLY A 100 10.99 3.27 12.30
C GLY A 100 10.34 2.56 11.11
N MET A 101 9.31 3.18 10.58
CA MET A 101 8.46 2.60 9.52
C MET A 101 9.24 2.22 8.24
N PHE A 102 10.30 2.95 7.90
CA PHE A 102 11.07 2.68 6.69
C PHE A 102 11.80 1.35 6.74
N SER A 103 12.24 0.89 7.93
CA SER A 103 12.83 -0.46 8.09
C SER A 103 11.84 -1.56 7.68
N SER A 104 10.55 -1.42 8.05
CA SER A 104 9.51 -2.36 7.63
C SER A 104 9.31 -2.40 6.11
N LEU A 105 9.45 -1.26 5.43
CA LEU A 105 9.37 -1.21 3.98
C LEU A 105 10.58 -1.85 3.31
N GLN A 106 11.76 -1.72 3.90
CA GLN A 106 12.97 -2.38 3.42
C GLN A 106 12.86 -3.90 3.56
N GLU A 107 12.37 -4.41 4.69
CA GLU A 107 12.11 -5.85 4.84
C GLU A 107 11.07 -6.35 3.85
N ALA A 108 9.98 -5.61 3.64
CA ALA A 108 8.98 -5.95 2.63
C ALA A 108 9.57 -5.99 1.21
N SER A 109 10.46 -5.06 0.90
CA SER A 109 11.11 -4.99 -0.42
C SER A 109 12.14 -6.11 -0.64
N ARG A 110 12.78 -6.63 0.42
CA ARG A 110 13.74 -7.76 0.37
C ARG A 110 13.04 -9.11 0.38
N TRP A 111 11.79 -9.16 0.82
CA TRP A 111 11.08 -10.42 1.00
C TRP A 111 10.89 -11.17 -0.32
N THR A 112 11.22 -12.45 -0.33
CA THR A 112 11.21 -13.31 -1.52
C THR A 112 9.89 -14.03 -1.76
N GLY A 113 8.93 -13.90 -0.82
CA GLY A 113 7.61 -14.53 -0.90
C GLY A 113 6.61 -13.84 -1.83
N TRP A 114 6.97 -12.72 -2.46
CA TRP A 114 6.09 -12.03 -3.41
C TRP A 114 5.89 -12.82 -4.69
N LEU A 115 4.64 -12.85 -5.19
CA LEU A 115 4.33 -13.40 -6.50
C LEU A 115 5.10 -12.65 -7.59
N SER A 116 5.70 -13.38 -8.51
CA SER A 116 6.50 -12.80 -9.61
C SER A 116 5.65 -12.02 -10.63
N THR A 117 4.34 -12.20 -10.61
CA THR A 117 3.36 -11.53 -11.48
C THR A 117 2.99 -10.13 -11.01
N LEU A 118 3.39 -9.72 -9.80
CA LEU A 118 3.06 -8.41 -9.26
C LEU A 118 3.79 -7.29 -10.01
N THR A 119 3.04 -6.28 -10.41
CA THR A 119 3.54 -5.08 -11.10
C THR A 119 3.59 -3.86 -10.18
N HIS A 120 2.79 -3.86 -9.09
CA HIS A 120 2.68 -2.76 -8.14
C HIS A 120 2.61 -3.26 -6.70
N TRP A 121 3.07 -2.42 -5.77
CA TRP A 121 2.93 -2.65 -4.32
C TRP A 121 2.21 -1.47 -3.68
N ILE A 122 1.26 -1.80 -2.82
CA ILE A 122 0.50 -0.81 -2.05
C ILE A 122 1.02 -0.82 -0.63
N ILE A 123 1.43 0.34 -0.15
CA ILE A 123 1.83 0.55 1.23
C ILE A 123 0.61 1.05 2.00
N SER A 124 0.06 0.18 2.82
CA SER A 124 -1.12 0.44 3.66
C SER A 124 -0.71 0.52 5.13
N LEU A 125 -1.21 1.51 5.84
CA LEU A 125 -1.01 1.61 7.28
C LEU A 125 -2.01 0.71 8.02
N GLY A 126 -1.54 0.04 9.09
CA GLY A 126 -2.37 -0.83 9.92
C GLY A 126 -3.36 -0.08 10.82
N ASP A 127 -3.26 1.24 10.90
CA ASP A 127 -4.06 2.10 11.77
C ASP A 127 -5.07 2.99 11.02
N GLN A 128 -5.30 2.72 9.73
CA GLN A 128 -6.25 3.46 8.90
C GLN A 128 -7.40 2.58 8.38
N PRO A 129 -8.20 1.92 9.22
CA PRO A 129 -9.28 1.04 8.77
C PRO A 129 -10.48 1.79 8.16
N HIS A 130 -10.57 3.09 8.35
CA HIS A 130 -11.70 3.93 7.97
C HIS A 130 -11.57 4.56 6.57
N ILE A 131 -10.53 4.20 5.80
CA ILE A 131 -10.40 4.65 4.40
C ILE A 131 -11.52 4.02 3.57
N GLN A 132 -12.22 4.86 2.80
CA GLN A 132 -13.36 4.42 2.00
C GLN A 132 -12.93 3.55 0.82
N THR A 133 -13.73 2.53 0.49
CA THR A 133 -13.51 1.67 -0.68
C THR A 133 -13.48 2.46 -1.99
N SER A 134 -14.27 3.54 -2.10
CA SER A 134 -14.25 4.45 -3.25
C SER A 134 -12.89 5.11 -3.45
N THR A 135 -12.23 5.52 -2.37
CA THR A 135 -10.86 6.09 -2.39
C THR A 135 -9.85 5.06 -2.88
N LEU A 136 -9.93 3.81 -2.39
CA LEU A 136 -9.04 2.73 -2.85
C LEU A 136 -9.22 2.45 -4.34
N ARG A 137 -10.46 2.40 -4.84
CA ARG A 137 -10.75 2.21 -6.27
C ARG A 137 -10.17 3.34 -7.11
N LEU A 138 -10.40 4.59 -6.71
CA LEU A 138 -9.87 5.76 -7.41
C LEU A 138 -8.34 5.71 -7.54
N LEU A 139 -7.64 5.32 -6.46
CA LEU A 139 -6.18 5.16 -6.47
C LEU A 139 -5.71 4.02 -7.38
N LEU A 140 -6.41 2.88 -7.36
CA LEU A 140 -6.10 1.73 -8.21
C LEU A 140 -6.30 2.06 -9.69
N ASP A 141 -7.35 2.79 -10.04
CA ASP A 141 -7.62 3.21 -11.41
C ASP A 141 -6.56 4.20 -11.88
N ALA A 142 -6.19 5.18 -11.04
CA ALA A 142 -5.11 6.12 -11.34
C ALA A 142 -3.77 5.40 -11.58
N ALA A 143 -3.45 4.35 -10.80
CA ALA A 143 -2.23 3.57 -10.98
C ALA A 143 -2.26 2.70 -12.25
N ARG A 144 -3.41 2.15 -12.65
CA ARG A 144 -3.58 1.44 -13.92
C ARG A 144 -3.33 2.34 -15.13
N GLU A 145 -3.87 3.56 -15.07
CA GLU A 145 -3.71 4.55 -16.14
C GLU A 145 -2.29 5.13 -16.20
N ASN A 146 -1.56 5.09 -15.07
CA ASN A 146 -0.22 5.67 -14.93
C ASN A 146 0.75 4.65 -14.32
N PRO A 147 1.09 3.54 -15.02
CA PRO A 147 1.76 2.37 -14.44
C PRO A 147 3.21 2.62 -13.96
N THR A 148 3.81 3.73 -14.34
CA THR A 148 5.16 4.12 -13.92
C THR A 148 5.18 5.14 -12.79
N HIS A 149 4.00 5.63 -12.35
CA HIS A 149 3.91 6.70 -11.36
C HIS A 149 3.66 6.17 -9.94
N ILE A 150 4.22 6.86 -8.97
CA ILE A 150 3.93 6.68 -7.54
C ILE A 150 2.61 7.39 -7.26
N CYS A 151 1.54 6.66 -6.98
CA CYS A 151 0.22 7.24 -6.74
C CYS A 151 -0.04 7.39 -5.24
N GLN A 152 -0.52 8.56 -4.83
CA GLN A 152 -0.88 8.88 -3.45
C GLN A 152 -2.21 9.63 -3.39
N PRO A 153 -3.08 9.38 -2.40
CA PRO A 153 -4.22 10.25 -2.17
C PRO A 153 -3.76 11.63 -1.70
N ALA A 154 -4.46 12.65 -2.11
CA ALA A 154 -4.23 14.03 -1.68
C ALA A 154 -5.54 14.66 -1.20
N LEU A 155 -5.63 14.94 0.09
CA LEU A 155 -6.74 15.65 0.72
C LEU A 155 -6.29 17.10 1.02
N ASN A 156 -6.98 18.09 0.46
CA ASN A 156 -6.65 19.51 0.64
C ASN A 156 -5.16 19.82 0.34
N GLY A 157 -4.58 19.16 -0.67
CA GLY A 157 -3.18 19.32 -1.06
C GLY A 157 -2.16 18.52 -0.23
N HIS A 158 -2.57 17.90 0.87
CA HIS A 158 -1.73 17.05 1.71
C HIS A 158 -1.83 15.60 1.27
N THR A 159 -0.68 14.99 0.95
CA THR A 159 -0.61 13.57 0.55
C THR A 159 -0.61 12.64 1.76
N ALA A 160 -1.21 11.46 1.58
CA ALA A 160 -1.40 10.47 2.63
C ALA A 160 -1.16 9.04 2.13
N HIS A 161 -1.54 8.04 2.93
CA HIS A 161 -1.61 6.63 2.56
C HIS A 161 -3.05 6.26 2.14
N PRO A 162 -3.20 5.13 1.41
CA PRO A 162 -2.16 4.21 0.96
C PRO A 162 -1.35 4.79 -0.20
N ILE A 163 -0.11 4.30 -0.35
CA ILE A 163 0.79 4.70 -1.44
C ILE A 163 0.96 3.53 -2.40
N ILE A 164 0.78 3.75 -3.69
CA ILE A 164 0.98 2.74 -4.73
C ILE A 164 2.34 2.98 -5.39
N LEU A 165 3.21 1.98 -5.33
CA LEU A 165 4.55 2.00 -5.91
C LEU A 165 4.62 1.04 -7.10
N PRO A 166 5.10 1.45 -8.28
CA PRO A 166 5.53 0.54 -9.34
C PRO A 166 6.63 -0.41 -8.85
N ALA A 167 6.75 -1.58 -9.48
CA ALA A 167 7.70 -2.62 -9.10
C ALA A 167 9.16 -2.11 -9.02
N SER A 168 9.58 -1.25 -9.94
CA SER A 168 10.91 -0.63 -9.92
C SER A 168 11.14 0.16 -8.63
N ASN A 169 10.20 1.04 -8.29
CA ASN A 169 10.29 1.89 -7.10
C ASN A 169 10.24 1.07 -5.80
N PHE A 170 9.38 0.03 -5.74
CA PHE A 170 9.31 -0.82 -4.57
C PHE A 170 10.62 -1.57 -4.32
N ARG A 171 11.21 -2.18 -5.37
CA ARG A 171 12.47 -2.94 -5.27
C ARG A 171 13.66 -2.06 -4.87
N GLU A 172 13.68 -0.81 -5.27
CA GLU A 172 14.73 0.15 -4.88
C GLU A 172 14.77 0.42 -3.37
N LEU A 173 13.63 0.25 -2.64
CA LEU A 173 13.60 0.49 -1.19
C LEU A 173 14.54 -0.45 -0.44
N ALA A 174 14.79 -1.66 -0.94
CA ALA A 174 15.62 -2.68 -0.30
C ALA A 174 17.03 -2.18 0.06
N GLN A 175 17.61 -1.31 -0.75
CA GLN A 175 18.98 -0.81 -0.63
C GLN A 175 19.05 0.73 -0.47
N ASN A 176 17.90 1.38 -0.31
CA ASN A 176 17.86 2.84 -0.23
C ASN A 176 18.20 3.33 1.18
N ASN A 177 19.08 4.31 1.27
CA ASN A 177 19.58 4.85 2.54
C ASN A 177 18.91 6.18 2.95
N VAL A 178 17.74 6.50 2.38
CA VAL A 178 16.97 7.67 2.82
C VAL A 178 16.34 7.42 4.20
N PRO A 179 16.08 8.49 4.96
CA PRO A 179 15.55 8.34 6.33
C PRO A 179 14.10 7.83 6.35
N ASP A 180 13.31 8.12 5.32
CA ASP A 180 11.89 7.75 5.27
C ASP A 180 11.34 7.69 3.84
N LEU A 181 10.14 7.12 3.69
CA LEU A 181 9.45 6.99 2.41
C LEU A 181 9.08 8.36 1.81
N ARG A 182 8.78 9.36 2.63
CA ARG A 182 8.48 10.72 2.18
C ARG A 182 9.68 11.31 1.45
N THR A 183 10.87 11.18 2.01
CA THR A 183 12.13 11.63 1.41
C THR A 183 12.41 10.86 0.11
N TYR A 184 12.21 9.54 0.09
CA TYR A 184 12.31 8.74 -1.12
C TYR A 184 11.42 9.26 -2.24
N ILE A 185 10.15 9.51 -1.96
CA ILE A 185 9.17 10.01 -2.95
C ILE A 185 9.55 11.44 -3.43
N ARG A 186 10.02 12.30 -2.54
CA ARG A 186 10.45 13.67 -2.91
C ARG A 186 11.58 13.67 -3.92
N THR A 187 12.49 12.71 -3.89
CA THR A 187 13.55 12.59 -4.90
C THR A 187 13.03 12.13 -6.27
N ARG A 188 11.76 11.75 -6.36
CA ARG A 188 11.08 11.24 -7.57
C ARG A 188 9.83 12.04 -7.92
N GLU A 189 9.83 13.32 -7.64
CA GLU A 189 8.64 14.20 -7.79
C GLU A 189 8.05 14.16 -9.20
N ALA A 190 8.88 13.98 -10.25
CA ALA A 190 8.44 13.87 -11.64
C ALA A 190 7.59 12.58 -11.91
N LEU A 191 7.73 11.57 -11.06
CA LEU A 191 6.95 10.31 -11.13
C LEU A 191 5.81 10.29 -10.12
N ARG A 192 5.56 11.36 -9.39
CA ARG A 192 4.57 11.41 -8.33
C ARG A 192 3.22 11.90 -8.86
N LEU A 193 2.20 11.05 -8.72
CA LEU A 193 0.81 11.38 -9.02
C LEU A 193 0.02 11.57 -7.73
N ARG A 194 -0.49 12.79 -7.53
CA ARG A 194 -1.39 13.13 -6.42
C ARG A 194 -2.83 12.97 -6.89
N VAL A 195 -3.54 12.02 -6.33
CA VAL A 195 -4.94 11.74 -6.64
C VAL A 195 -5.81 12.49 -5.65
N ALA A 196 -6.51 13.51 -6.11
CA ALA A 196 -7.39 14.30 -5.26
C ALA A 196 -8.52 13.44 -4.71
N VAL A 197 -8.74 13.48 -3.38
CA VAL A 197 -9.80 12.75 -2.68
C VAL A 197 -10.52 13.65 -1.69
N GLU A 198 -11.77 13.33 -1.38
CA GLU A 198 -12.58 14.02 -0.35
C GLU A 198 -12.69 13.19 0.94
N ASP A 199 -12.11 12.00 0.96
CA ASP A 199 -12.13 11.07 2.07
C ASP A 199 -11.22 11.53 3.21
N ALA A 200 -11.81 12.04 4.28
CA ALA A 200 -11.07 12.43 5.48
C ALA A 200 -10.37 11.25 6.16
N GLY A 201 -10.76 10.00 5.86
CA GLY A 201 -10.13 8.78 6.36
C GLY A 201 -8.65 8.70 6.05
N VAL A 202 -8.18 9.22 4.91
CA VAL A 202 -6.76 9.17 4.53
C VAL A 202 -5.82 9.96 5.45
N SER A 203 -6.36 10.83 6.30
CA SER A 203 -5.59 11.66 7.25
C SER A 203 -5.87 11.32 8.72
N ARG A 204 -6.49 10.17 8.99
CA ARG A 204 -6.86 9.75 10.35
C ARG A 204 -6.12 8.49 10.72
N ASP A 205 -5.39 8.54 11.83
CA ASP A 205 -4.68 7.39 12.38
C ASP A 205 -5.30 6.99 13.73
N LEU A 206 -5.44 5.70 13.99
CA LEU A 206 -5.85 5.18 15.31
C LEU A 206 -4.64 5.18 16.24
N ASP A 207 -4.26 6.34 16.78
CA ASP A 207 -3.05 6.49 17.57
C ASP A 207 -3.29 6.44 19.06
N THR A 208 -4.45 6.90 19.52
CA THR A 208 -4.83 6.99 20.94
C THR A 208 -6.21 6.34 21.18
N PRO A 209 -6.55 5.99 22.44
CA PRO A 209 -7.90 5.54 22.80
C PRO A 209 -9.01 6.53 22.40
N GLU A 210 -8.70 7.83 22.44
CA GLU A 210 -9.61 8.90 22.04
C GLU A 210 -9.86 8.89 20.53
N ASP A 211 -8.81 8.66 19.71
CA ASP A 211 -8.94 8.51 18.25
C ASP A 211 -9.82 7.31 17.93
N TYR A 212 -9.56 6.18 18.59
CA TYR A 212 -10.37 4.98 18.42
C TYR A 212 -11.84 5.22 18.82
N ALA A 213 -12.09 5.83 19.98
CA ALA A 213 -13.44 6.13 20.42
C ALA A 213 -14.19 7.07 19.47
N ARG A 214 -13.45 7.99 18.83
CA ARG A 214 -13.98 8.99 17.89
C ARG A 214 -14.28 8.40 16.50
N TRP A 215 -13.47 7.45 16.05
CA TRP A 215 -13.52 6.99 14.65
C TRP A 215 -14.09 5.57 14.47
N LYS A 216 -14.25 4.80 15.56
CA LYS A 216 -14.90 3.48 15.48
C LYS A 216 -16.31 3.62 14.92
N PRO A 217 -16.76 2.65 14.06
CA PRO A 217 -18.12 2.62 13.54
C PRO A 217 -19.19 2.49 14.64
#